data_11ccc6728cfd039fbd6d02aceb54bfc4
#
_entry.id   11ccc6728cfd039fbd6d02aceb54bfc4
#
_cell.length_a   1.000
_cell.length_b   1.000
_cell.length_c   1.000
_cell.angle_alpha   90.00
_cell.angle_beta   90.00
_cell.angle_gamma   90.00
#
_symmetry.space_group_name_H-M   'P 1'
#
loop_
_entity.id
_entity.type
_entity.pdbx_description
1 polymer ?
#
loop_
_entity_poly.entity_id
_entity_poly.type
_entity_poly.pdbx_seq_one_letter_code
_entity_poly.pdbx_strand_id
1 'polypeptide(L)'
;EMEPAFNRMGFSCRIYPNPVKGQGPVLLARRIEDPSLPTVLGYGHGDVIRGLEEQWTKGKGPWITARDGDRLYGRGTADNKGQHTINMAALQAVMEERGGRLGFNVKFMIEMGEEAGSKGLKELVAAHKEDFAADVLIASDGPRTRPERPTLTLGCRGAVNFDLVCELREGGHHSGNWGGLLANPAIILANAIATIVGPTGELLVPELKAPPMSDAVRKALADVEVDGGEKGPKIDEWWGEPDLTPAERVYGSNVLNVLAIGAGMPGRPVNAIPPKAIANCQLRFVAGTDINA
;
A
#
# COMPACT_ATOMS: atom_id res chain seq x y z
N GLU A 1 5.66 23.26 7.07
CA GLU A 1 6.09 22.79 8.42
C GLU A 1 7.38 21.99 8.36
N MET A 2 7.58 21.09 7.37
CA MET A 2 8.77 20.25 7.25
C MET A 2 10.03 21.04 6.86
N GLU A 3 9.91 21.99 5.93
CA GLU A 3 11.03 22.82 5.49
C GLU A 3 11.78 23.51 6.64
N PRO A 4 11.12 24.23 7.59
CA PRO A 4 11.80 24.80 8.74
C PRO A 4 12.47 23.75 9.65
N ALA A 5 11.92 22.54 9.73
CA ALA A 5 12.53 21.48 10.53
C ALA A 5 13.83 20.97 9.88
N PHE A 6 13.83 20.73 8.58
CA PHE A 6 15.05 20.38 7.84
C PHE A 6 16.10 21.50 7.84
N ASN A 7 15.66 22.76 7.67
CA ASN A 7 16.58 23.90 7.70
C ASN A 7 17.31 24.01 9.04
N ARG A 8 16.65 23.78 10.18
CA ARG A 8 17.30 23.74 11.49
C ARG A 8 18.36 22.65 11.63
N MET A 9 18.22 21.56 10.87
CA MET A 9 19.20 20.48 10.79
C MET A 9 20.30 20.73 9.75
N GLY A 10 20.35 21.93 9.15
CA GLY A 10 21.36 22.30 8.16
C GLY A 10 21.11 21.73 6.74
N PHE A 11 19.88 21.36 6.44
CA PHE A 11 19.48 21.00 5.06
C PHE A 11 19.07 22.23 4.27
N SER A 12 19.33 22.24 2.98
CA SER A 12 18.71 23.15 2.02
C SER A 12 17.46 22.51 1.43
N CYS A 13 16.36 23.26 1.36
CA CYS A 13 15.09 22.76 0.90
C CYS A 13 14.67 23.38 -0.44
N ARG A 14 14.03 22.57 -1.28
CA ARG A 14 13.37 23.02 -2.51
C ARG A 14 12.00 22.36 -2.62
N ILE A 15 11.00 23.16 -2.98
CA ILE A 15 9.63 22.69 -3.21
C ILE A 15 9.40 22.64 -4.72
N TYR A 16 9.00 21.48 -5.21
CA TYR A 16 8.66 21.24 -6.60
C TYR A 16 7.14 21.20 -6.74
N PRO A 17 6.54 22.04 -7.61
CA PRO A 17 5.13 21.93 -7.90
C PRO A 17 4.84 20.60 -8.62
N ASN A 18 3.73 19.98 -8.28
CA ASN A 18 3.31 18.75 -8.97
C ASN A 18 2.86 19.09 -10.40
N PRO A 19 3.30 18.33 -11.43
CA PRO A 19 2.87 18.58 -12.81
C PRO A 19 1.37 18.31 -13.04
N VAL A 20 0.74 17.51 -12.20
CA VAL A 20 -0.70 17.22 -12.26
C VAL A 20 -1.46 18.25 -11.43
N LYS A 21 -2.34 19.00 -12.10
CA LYS A 21 -3.17 20.04 -11.46
C LYS A 21 -3.99 19.47 -10.30
N GLY A 22 -3.93 20.15 -9.16
CA GLY A 22 -4.68 19.77 -7.95
C GLY A 22 -3.98 18.73 -7.07
N GLN A 23 -2.82 18.22 -7.47
CA GLN A 23 -1.98 17.37 -6.63
C GLN A 23 -1.02 18.22 -5.78
N GLY A 24 -0.66 17.69 -4.60
CA GLY A 24 0.24 18.35 -3.67
C GLY A 24 1.68 18.42 -4.18
N PRO A 25 2.49 19.39 -3.68
CA PRO A 25 3.88 19.55 -4.07
C PRO A 25 4.78 18.47 -3.46
N VAL A 26 6.01 18.40 -3.94
CA VAL A 26 7.07 17.55 -3.38
C VAL A 26 8.17 18.44 -2.80
N LEU A 27 8.52 18.21 -1.54
CA LEU A 27 9.66 18.82 -0.87
C LEU A 27 10.89 17.92 -1.06
N LEU A 28 11.99 18.48 -1.49
CA LEU A 28 13.30 17.86 -1.46
C LEU A 28 14.22 18.66 -0.51
N ALA A 29 14.60 18.06 0.60
CA ALA A 29 15.61 18.56 1.51
C ALA A 29 16.96 17.89 1.19
N ARG A 30 18.04 18.65 1.16
CA ARG A 30 19.38 18.17 0.79
C ARG A 30 20.43 18.64 1.81
N ARG A 31 21.26 17.72 2.24
CA ARG A 31 22.48 17.96 3.00
C ARG A 31 23.63 17.22 2.34
N ILE A 32 24.45 17.96 1.62
CA ILE A 32 25.63 17.43 0.91
C ILE A 32 26.84 17.85 1.72
N GLU A 33 27.55 16.88 2.30
CA GLU A 33 28.77 17.13 3.08
C GLU A 33 30.02 17.10 2.19
N ASP A 34 30.07 16.14 1.26
CA ASP A 34 31.14 16.00 0.29
C ASP A 34 30.60 15.24 -0.95
N PRO A 35 30.77 15.77 -2.17
CA PRO A 35 30.29 15.10 -3.39
C PRO A 35 30.86 13.70 -3.63
N SER A 36 31.99 13.34 -3.02
CA SER A 36 32.63 12.02 -3.13
C SER A 36 31.98 10.97 -2.22
N LEU A 37 31.20 11.38 -1.24
CA LEU A 37 30.53 10.47 -0.32
C LEU A 37 29.23 9.91 -0.92
N PRO A 38 28.84 8.69 -0.53
CA PRO A 38 27.57 8.11 -0.96
C PRO A 38 26.39 8.97 -0.50
N THR A 39 25.36 9.00 -1.33
CA THR A 39 24.12 9.76 -1.09
C THR A 39 22.98 8.80 -0.76
N VAL A 40 22.33 9.03 0.36
CA VAL A 40 21.11 8.33 0.78
C VAL A 40 19.90 9.23 0.49
N LEU A 41 18.90 8.71 -0.20
CA LEU A 41 17.59 9.35 -0.37
C LEU A 41 16.61 8.74 0.63
N GLY A 42 16.16 9.53 1.60
CA GLY A 42 15.02 9.20 2.44
C GLY A 42 13.71 9.55 1.75
N TYR A 43 12.65 8.83 2.08
CA TYR A 43 11.31 9.06 1.57
C TYR A 43 10.30 9.16 2.72
N GLY A 44 9.28 9.96 2.52
CA GLY A 44 8.08 10.04 3.33
C GLY A 44 6.97 10.79 2.63
N HIS A 45 5.74 10.70 3.16
CA HIS A 45 4.62 11.50 2.68
C HIS A 45 3.93 12.28 3.79
N GLY A 46 3.32 13.39 3.43
CA GLY A 46 2.68 14.31 4.37
C GLY A 46 1.16 14.31 4.30
N ASP A 47 0.58 13.74 3.25
CA ASP A 47 -0.87 13.54 3.15
C ASP A 47 -1.32 12.36 4.03
N VAL A 48 -2.61 12.20 4.17
CA VAL A 48 -3.24 11.17 5.00
C VAL A 48 -4.62 10.82 4.43
N ILE A 49 -5.10 9.61 4.69
CA ILE A 49 -6.47 9.19 4.37
C ILE A 49 -7.51 9.98 5.19
N ARG A 50 -8.79 9.75 4.93
CA ARG A 50 -9.92 10.34 5.66
C ARG A 50 -9.82 10.11 7.17
N GLY A 51 -10.38 11.03 7.96
CA GLY A 51 -10.39 10.97 9.43
C GLY A 51 -11.08 9.74 9.97
N LEU A 52 -12.26 9.39 9.43
CA LEU A 52 -13.15 8.33 9.93
C LEU A 52 -13.47 8.55 11.42
N GLU A 53 -13.93 9.75 11.74
CA GLU A 53 -14.10 10.28 13.09
C GLU A 53 -14.90 9.34 14.00
N GLU A 54 -15.92 8.70 13.46
CA GLU A 54 -16.83 7.79 14.17
C GLU A 54 -16.16 6.47 14.59
N GLN A 55 -15.01 6.14 14.02
CA GLN A 55 -14.28 4.90 14.32
C GLN A 55 -13.21 5.08 15.40
N TRP A 56 -12.96 6.34 15.83
CA TRP A 56 -11.92 6.62 16.82
C TRP A 56 -12.39 6.30 18.24
N THR A 57 -11.81 5.27 18.83
CA THR A 57 -12.08 4.82 20.21
C THR A 57 -11.00 5.28 21.19
N LYS A 58 -9.90 5.85 20.72
CA LYS A 58 -8.75 6.31 21.52
C LYS A 58 -8.36 7.75 21.12
N GLY A 59 -7.71 8.45 22.06
CA GLY A 59 -7.25 9.81 21.81
C GLY A 59 -8.41 10.81 21.78
N LYS A 60 -8.24 11.88 20.98
CA LYS A 60 -9.20 12.99 20.82
C LYS A 60 -9.74 13.09 19.38
N GLY A 61 -9.87 11.94 18.71
CA GLY A 61 -10.22 11.88 17.31
C GLY A 61 -9.00 11.97 16.38
N PRO A 62 -9.22 11.99 15.05
CA PRO A 62 -8.13 11.89 14.08
C PRO A 62 -7.24 13.13 14.01
N TRP A 63 -7.79 14.33 14.21
CA TRP A 63 -7.12 15.59 13.88
C TRP A 63 -6.41 16.27 15.07
N ILE A 64 -6.53 15.70 16.26
CA ILE A 64 -5.91 16.22 17.47
C ILE A 64 -4.99 15.13 18.04
N THR A 65 -3.68 15.37 17.94
CA THR A 65 -2.71 14.44 18.53
C THR A 65 -2.89 14.40 20.05
N ALA A 66 -3.08 13.19 20.56
CA ALA A 66 -3.21 12.91 21.99
C ALA A 66 -2.16 11.89 22.45
N ARG A 67 -1.54 12.16 23.60
CA ARG A 67 -0.59 11.24 24.24
C ARG A 67 -1.29 10.48 25.37
N ASP A 68 -1.05 9.16 25.41
CA ASP A 68 -1.47 8.27 26.50
C ASP A 68 -0.30 7.33 26.83
N GLY A 69 0.39 7.60 27.92
CA GLY A 69 1.65 6.90 28.26
C GLY A 69 2.71 7.10 27.17
N ASP A 70 3.15 5.99 26.59
CA ASP A 70 4.16 5.95 25.52
C ASP A 70 3.56 5.98 24.11
N ARG A 71 2.24 6.13 24.00
CA ARG A 71 1.53 6.10 22.72
C ARG A 71 1.04 7.48 22.31
N LEU A 72 1.15 7.76 21.01
CA LEU A 72 0.56 8.92 20.35
C LEU A 72 -0.58 8.46 19.46
N TYR A 73 -1.74 9.11 19.61
CA TYR A 73 -2.93 8.86 18.81
C TYR A 73 -3.24 10.09 17.96
N GLY A 74 -3.52 9.86 16.69
CA GLY A 74 -3.88 10.88 15.71
C GLY A 74 -3.66 10.37 14.29
N ARG A 75 -4.38 10.90 13.31
CA ARG A 75 -4.19 10.56 11.91
C ARG A 75 -2.81 11.02 11.44
N GLY A 76 -2.05 10.11 10.81
CA GLY A 76 -0.69 10.37 10.34
C GLY A 76 0.41 10.20 11.40
N THR A 77 0.10 9.85 12.66
CA THR A 77 1.13 9.61 13.69
C THR A 77 1.93 8.32 13.44
N ALA A 78 1.35 7.35 12.74
CA ALA A 78 2.06 6.17 12.28
C ALA A 78 2.38 6.29 10.79
N ASP A 79 1.39 6.55 9.98
CA ASP A 79 1.43 6.60 8.54
C ASP A 79 1.17 8.02 8.04
N ASN A 80 2.17 8.74 7.56
CA ASN A 80 3.61 8.42 7.52
C ASN A 80 4.44 9.45 8.32
N LYS A 81 3.81 10.51 8.91
CA LYS A 81 4.49 11.62 9.60
C LYS A 81 5.38 11.14 10.77
N GLY A 82 4.94 10.12 11.51
CA GLY A 82 5.75 9.53 12.56
C GLY A 82 7.03 8.88 12.04
N GLN A 83 6.92 8.10 10.97
CA GLN A 83 8.05 7.36 10.41
C GLN A 83 9.15 8.28 9.88
N HIS A 84 8.81 9.28 9.06
CA HIS A 84 9.83 10.20 8.58
C HIS A 84 10.35 11.16 9.68
N THR A 85 9.56 11.45 10.72
CA THR A 85 10.05 12.20 11.89
C THR A 85 11.08 11.39 12.68
N ILE A 86 10.88 10.06 12.82
CA ILE A 86 11.87 9.16 13.43
C ILE A 86 13.18 9.16 12.63
N ASN A 87 13.11 9.12 11.30
CA ASN A 87 14.30 9.20 10.45
C ASN A 87 15.06 10.52 10.64
N MET A 88 14.33 11.64 10.74
CA MET A 88 14.94 12.95 11.04
C MET A 88 15.63 12.96 12.42
N ALA A 89 14.97 12.41 13.43
CA ALA A 89 15.54 12.32 14.77
C ALA A 89 16.80 11.44 14.81
N ALA A 90 16.80 10.33 14.05
CA ALA A 90 17.97 9.46 13.90
C ALA A 90 19.14 10.21 13.23
N LEU A 91 18.90 10.97 12.16
CA LEU A 91 19.92 11.79 11.52
C LEU A 91 20.47 12.85 12.47
N GLN A 92 19.60 13.48 13.25
CA GLN A 92 20.01 14.46 14.26
C GLN A 92 20.89 13.84 15.34
N ALA A 93 20.52 12.68 15.88
CA ALA A 93 21.30 11.98 16.88
C ALA A 93 22.71 11.59 16.35
N VAL A 94 22.78 11.12 15.10
CA VAL A 94 24.08 10.84 14.46
C VAL A 94 24.94 12.10 14.32
N MET A 95 24.34 13.22 13.94
CA MET A 95 25.08 14.51 13.86
C MET A 95 25.57 14.96 15.23
N GLU A 96 24.76 14.84 16.26
CA GLU A 96 25.15 15.20 17.63
C GLU A 96 26.34 14.36 18.11
N GLU A 97 26.30 13.03 17.90
CA GLU A 97 27.38 12.13 18.26
C GLU A 97 28.68 12.38 17.47
N ARG A 98 28.56 12.80 16.20
CA ARG A 98 29.68 12.97 15.29
C ARG A 98 30.14 14.44 15.12
N GLY A 99 29.82 15.31 16.06
CA GLY A 99 30.25 16.71 16.01
C GLY A 99 29.68 17.50 14.82
N GLY A 100 28.43 17.24 14.48
CA GLY A 100 27.69 17.94 13.43
C GLY A 100 27.80 17.30 12.03
N ARG A 101 28.41 16.12 11.90
CA ARG A 101 28.61 15.45 10.61
C ARG A 101 27.89 14.11 10.54
N LEU A 102 27.42 13.78 9.33
CA LEU A 102 26.84 12.44 9.04
C LEU A 102 27.90 11.46 8.53
N GLY A 103 28.84 11.94 7.72
CA GLY A 103 29.81 11.09 7.02
C GLY A 103 29.26 10.47 5.72
N PHE A 104 28.09 10.94 5.27
CA PHE A 104 27.43 10.63 4.02
C PHE A 104 26.51 11.78 3.62
N ASN A 105 26.13 11.83 2.34
CA ASN A 105 25.18 12.82 1.86
C ASN A 105 23.75 12.32 2.08
N VAL A 106 22.83 13.24 2.39
CA VAL A 106 21.42 12.92 2.54
C VAL A 106 20.56 13.82 1.67
N LYS A 107 19.69 13.21 0.94
CA LYS A 107 18.51 13.83 0.34
C LYS A 107 17.27 13.26 1.04
N PHE A 108 16.23 14.06 1.22
CA PHE A 108 14.97 13.58 1.81
C PHE A 108 13.81 14.13 1.00
N MET A 109 13.01 13.24 0.44
CA MET A 109 11.84 13.56 -0.36
C MET A 109 10.58 13.37 0.49
N ILE A 110 9.72 14.39 0.52
CA ILE A 110 8.39 14.32 1.11
C ILE A 110 7.37 14.70 0.05
N GLU A 111 6.51 13.77 -0.33
CA GLU A 111 5.39 14.02 -1.22
C GLU A 111 4.09 14.29 -0.46
N MET A 112 3.06 14.76 -1.18
CA MET A 112 1.76 15.11 -0.62
C MET A 112 0.62 14.45 -1.42
N GLY A 113 0.81 13.19 -1.86
CA GLY A 113 -0.15 12.50 -2.71
C GLY A 113 -0.06 10.97 -2.67
N GLU A 114 0.66 10.37 -1.71
CA GLU A 114 0.88 8.93 -1.62
C GLU A 114 -0.44 8.18 -1.47
N GLU A 115 -1.29 8.59 -0.55
CA GLU A 115 -2.59 8.01 -0.23
C GLU A 115 -3.62 8.11 -1.40
N ALA A 116 -3.29 8.92 -2.41
CA ALA A 116 -4.04 9.05 -3.66
C ALA A 116 -3.33 8.42 -4.88
N GLY A 117 -2.26 7.64 -4.63
CA GLY A 117 -1.49 6.92 -5.66
C GLY A 117 -0.41 7.76 -6.33
N SER A 118 0.17 8.74 -5.64
CA SER A 118 1.35 9.53 -6.04
C SER A 118 1.27 10.11 -7.46
N LYS A 119 0.10 10.60 -7.87
CA LYS A 119 -0.13 11.12 -9.22
C LYS A 119 0.82 12.27 -9.55
N GLY A 120 1.56 12.15 -10.64
CA GLY A 120 2.54 13.13 -11.10
C GLY A 120 3.93 13.03 -10.46
N LEU A 121 4.13 12.18 -9.45
CA LEU A 121 5.43 11.99 -8.82
C LEU A 121 6.45 11.41 -9.80
N LYS A 122 6.07 10.40 -10.57
CA LYS A 122 6.94 9.77 -11.58
C LYS A 122 7.45 10.78 -12.61
N GLU A 123 6.55 11.60 -13.14
CA GLU A 123 6.85 12.64 -14.12
C GLU A 123 7.74 13.74 -13.51
N LEU A 124 7.46 14.12 -12.27
CA LEU A 124 8.25 15.11 -11.54
C LEU A 124 9.70 14.62 -11.33
N VAL A 125 9.86 13.41 -10.79
CA VAL A 125 11.19 12.82 -10.56
C VAL A 125 11.94 12.62 -11.87
N ALA A 126 11.26 12.20 -12.94
CA ALA A 126 11.87 12.05 -14.25
C ALA A 126 12.37 13.40 -14.82
N ALA A 127 11.60 14.47 -14.64
CA ALA A 127 11.97 15.83 -15.08
C ALA A 127 13.13 16.43 -14.27
N HIS A 128 13.35 15.98 -13.05
CA HIS A 128 14.37 16.48 -12.12
C HIS A 128 15.33 15.38 -11.65
N LYS A 129 15.61 14.40 -12.50
CA LYS A 129 16.34 13.18 -12.16
C LYS A 129 17.63 13.43 -11.38
N GLU A 130 18.41 14.43 -11.78
CA GLU A 130 19.68 14.78 -11.13
C GLU A 130 19.50 15.25 -9.69
N ASP A 131 18.41 15.97 -9.40
CA ASP A 131 18.12 16.44 -8.05
C ASP A 131 17.79 15.27 -7.10
N PHE A 132 17.13 14.23 -7.61
CA PHE A 132 16.71 13.05 -6.85
C PHE A 132 17.70 11.88 -6.92
N ALA A 133 18.75 11.96 -7.75
CA ALA A 133 19.74 10.90 -7.86
C ALA A 133 20.41 10.59 -6.52
N ALA A 134 20.54 9.31 -6.19
CA ALA A 134 21.15 8.81 -4.96
C ALA A 134 21.67 7.38 -5.17
N ASP A 135 22.54 6.92 -4.28
CA ASP A 135 23.09 5.57 -4.31
C ASP A 135 22.17 4.56 -3.61
N VAL A 136 21.46 5.02 -2.58
CA VAL A 136 20.55 4.19 -1.78
C VAL A 136 19.24 4.94 -1.51
N LEU A 137 18.10 4.27 -1.68
CA LEU A 137 16.80 4.74 -1.23
C LEU A 137 16.40 4.01 0.07
N ILE A 138 16.02 4.78 1.09
CA ILE A 138 15.42 4.26 2.33
C ILE A 138 14.03 4.86 2.47
N ALA A 139 13.02 4.05 2.22
CA ALA A 139 11.62 4.43 2.43
C ALA A 139 11.13 3.79 3.74
N SER A 140 10.77 4.63 4.70
CA SER A 140 10.16 4.19 5.97
C SER A 140 8.64 4.36 5.86
N ASP A 141 8.02 3.48 5.06
CA ASP A 141 6.60 3.54 4.77
C ASP A 141 6.05 2.11 4.67
N GLY A 142 5.89 1.51 5.81
CA GLY A 142 5.38 0.17 5.91
C GLY A 142 5.27 -0.30 7.36
N PRO A 143 4.28 -1.16 7.66
CA PRO A 143 4.13 -1.70 8.98
C PRO A 143 5.28 -2.65 9.33
N ARG A 144 5.67 -2.67 10.60
CA ARG A 144 6.43 -3.80 11.15
C ARG A 144 5.50 -4.98 11.34
N THR A 145 6.01 -6.18 11.21
CA THR A 145 5.26 -7.39 11.59
C THR A 145 4.92 -7.38 13.08
N ARG A 146 5.85 -6.88 13.91
CA ARG A 146 5.65 -6.63 15.35
C ARG A 146 6.41 -5.37 15.77
N PRO A 147 5.92 -4.57 16.74
CA PRO A 147 6.59 -3.35 17.19
C PRO A 147 8.02 -3.59 17.68
N GLU A 148 8.26 -4.73 18.33
CA GLU A 148 9.54 -5.10 18.94
C GLU A 148 10.55 -5.67 17.94
N ARG A 149 10.11 -6.03 16.73
CA ARG A 149 10.96 -6.66 15.71
C ARG A 149 11.35 -5.65 14.64
N PRO A 150 12.62 -5.26 14.52
CA PRO A 150 13.09 -4.49 13.38
C PRO A 150 12.80 -5.24 12.07
N THR A 151 12.20 -4.55 11.10
CA THR A 151 11.80 -5.14 9.83
C THR A 151 12.43 -4.37 8.68
N LEU A 152 13.14 -5.07 7.80
CA LEU A 152 13.63 -4.54 6.53
C LEU A 152 12.85 -5.21 5.40
N THR A 153 12.13 -4.40 4.63
CA THR A 153 11.41 -4.87 3.45
C THR A 153 12.26 -4.58 2.22
N LEU A 154 12.76 -5.63 1.58
CA LEU A 154 13.64 -5.53 0.40
C LEU A 154 12.88 -5.50 -0.92
N GLY A 155 11.57 -5.52 -0.87
CA GLY A 155 10.67 -5.44 -2.01
C GLY A 155 9.22 -5.57 -1.59
N CYS A 156 8.32 -5.29 -2.52
CA CYS A 156 6.89 -5.46 -2.31
C CYS A 156 6.27 -6.15 -3.52
N ARG A 157 5.11 -6.77 -3.31
CA ARG A 157 4.29 -7.28 -4.41
C ARG A 157 3.70 -6.13 -5.20
N GLY A 158 3.60 -6.30 -6.51
CA GLY A 158 2.78 -5.42 -7.34
C GLY A 158 1.29 -5.56 -7.03
N ALA A 159 0.52 -4.59 -7.50
CA ALA A 159 -0.94 -4.60 -7.40
C ALA A 159 -1.57 -4.10 -8.71
N VAL A 160 -2.54 -4.86 -9.22
CA VAL A 160 -3.42 -4.44 -10.31
C VAL A 160 -4.85 -4.48 -9.81
N ASN A 161 -5.56 -3.38 -9.95
CA ASN A 161 -6.98 -3.29 -9.68
C ASN A 161 -7.74 -3.34 -11.00
N PHE A 162 -8.80 -4.13 -11.04
CA PHE A 162 -9.67 -4.26 -12.22
C PHE A 162 -11.09 -4.66 -11.82
N ASP A 163 -12.01 -4.41 -12.73
CA ASP A 163 -13.41 -4.74 -12.53
C ASP A 163 -13.83 -5.89 -13.46
N LEU A 164 -14.50 -6.90 -12.89
CA LEU A 164 -15.27 -7.88 -13.64
C LEU A 164 -16.70 -7.38 -13.74
N VAL A 165 -17.16 -7.14 -14.96
CA VAL A 165 -18.48 -6.57 -15.22
C VAL A 165 -19.30 -7.52 -16.06
N CYS A 166 -20.48 -7.89 -15.58
CA CYS A 166 -21.49 -8.59 -16.34
C CYS A 166 -22.70 -7.68 -16.54
N GLU A 167 -22.86 -7.10 -17.72
CA GLU A 167 -23.96 -6.21 -18.10
C GLU A 167 -24.73 -6.83 -19.26
N LEU A 168 -26.00 -7.18 -19.05
CA LEU A 168 -26.78 -7.98 -19.97
C LEU A 168 -27.90 -7.21 -20.66
N ARG A 169 -28.43 -6.17 -20.01
CA ARG A 169 -29.60 -5.43 -20.51
C ARG A 169 -29.80 -4.10 -19.79
N GLU A 170 -30.68 -3.28 -20.34
CA GLU A 170 -31.18 -2.10 -19.64
C GLU A 170 -32.33 -2.46 -18.70
N GLY A 171 -32.29 -1.92 -17.47
CA GLY A 171 -33.33 -2.09 -16.46
C GLY A 171 -33.48 -3.49 -15.88
N GLY A 172 -34.11 -3.59 -14.75
CA GLY A 172 -34.47 -4.85 -14.09
C GLY A 172 -35.83 -5.37 -14.57
N HIS A 173 -36.01 -6.70 -14.56
CA HIS A 173 -37.23 -7.35 -14.97
C HIS A 173 -37.80 -8.20 -13.84
N HIS A 174 -39.14 -8.15 -13.64
CA HIS A 174 -39.83 -8.84 -12.55
C HIS A 174 -39.48 -10.33 -12.54
N SER A 175 -38.94 -10.81 -11.41
CA SER A 175 -38.41 -12.19 -11.30
C SER A 175 -39.49 -13.25 -11.40
N GLY A 176 -40.72 -12.98 -10.97
CA GLY A 176 -41.85 -13.90 -11.09
C GLY A 176 -42.31 -14.10 -12.53
N ASN A 177 -42.08 -13.15 -13.43
CA ASN A 177 -42.48 -13.25 -14.82
C ASN A 177 -41.37 -13.75 -15.72
N TRP A 178 -40.10 -13.45 -15.36
CA TRP A 178 -38.94 -13.65 -16.23
C TRP A 178 -37.89 -14.58 -15.62
N GLY A 179 -38.06 -15.03 -14.37
CA GLY A 179 -37.19 -16.00 -13.74
C GLY A 179 -37.14 -17.32 -14.51
N GLY A 180 -35.96 -17.83 -14.78
CA GLY A 180 -35.74 -18.99 -15.62
C GLY A 180 -35.65 -18.71 -17.12
N LEU A 181 -36.08 -17.52 -17.59
CA LEU A 181 -35.99 -17.11 -18.99
C LEU A 181 -34.86 -16.09 -19.23
N LEU A 182 -34.65 -15.18 -18.31
CA LEU A 182 -33.58 -14.20 -18.39
C LEU A 182 -32.37 -14.61 -17.56
N ALA A 183 -31.19 -14.54 -18.16
CA ALA A 183 -29.94 -14.77 -17.46
C ALA A 183 -29.74 -13.75 -16.31
N ASN A 184 -29.24 -14.24 -15.17
CA ASN A 184 -28.95 -13.41 -14.02
C ASN A 184 -27.45 -13.06 -13.99
N PRO A 185 -27.07 -11.77 -14.15
CA PRO A 185 -25.67 -11.37 -14.19
C PRO A 185 -24.91 -11.65 -12.88
N ALA A 186 -25.58 -11.67 -11.72
CA ALA A 186 -24.94 -12.01 -10.46
C ALA A 186 -24.49 -13.49 -10.43
N ILE A 187 -25.30 -14.41 -10.97
CA ILE A 187 -24.95 -15.83 -11.07
C ILE A 187 -23.79 -16.02 -12.05
N ILE A 188 -23.84 -15.35 -13.20
CA ILE A 188 -22.77 -15.42 -14.21
C ILE A 188 -21.46 -14.91 -13.61
N LEU A 189 -21.48 -13.76 -12.93
CA LEU A 189 -20.30 -13.17 -12.31
C LEU A 189 -19.72 -14.06 -11.20
N ALA A 190 -20.57 -14.63 -10.35
CA ALA A 190 -20.13 -15.56 -9.32
C ALA A 190 -19.43 -16.80 -9.91
N ASN A 191 -19.99 -17.38 -10.97
CA ASN A 191 -19.35 -18.49 -11.68
C ASN A 191 -18.05 -18.06 -12.38
N ALA A 192 -17.99 -16.88 -12.97
CA ALA A 192 -16.75 -16.35 -13.55
C ALA A 192 -15.65 -16.22 -12.51
N ILE A 193 -15.95 -15.68 -11.33
CA ILE A 193 -14.98 -15.61 -10.22
C ILE A 193 -14.54 -17.02 -9.82
N ALA A 194 -15.45 -17.97 -9.71
CA ALA A 194 -15.14 -19.36 -9.34
C ALA A 194 -14.29 -20.12 -10.37
N THR A 195 -14.15 -19.61 -11.59
CA THR A 195 -13.19 -20.15 -12.57
C THR A 195 -11.77 -19.55 -12.41
N ILE A 196 -11.65 -18.45 -11.68
CA ILE A 196 -10.37 -17.77 -11.47
C ILE A 196 -9.77 -18.16 -10.11
N VAL A 197 -10.63 -18.23 -9.08
CA VAL A 197 -10.24 -18.51 -7.69
C VAL A 197 -11.04 -19.68 -7.17
N GLY A 198 -10.36 -20.68 -6.64
CA GLY A 198 -10.98 -21.85 -6.03
C GLY A 198 -11.61 -21.55 -4.67
N PRO A 199 -12.33 -22.54 -4.11
CA PRO A 199 -13.09 -22.35 -2.86
C PRO A 199 -12.22 -22.10 -1.63
N THR A 200 -10.93 -22.38 -1.70
CA THR A 200 -9.95 -22.13 -0.64
C THR A 200 -9.02 -20.96 -0.96
N GLY A 201 -9.31 -20.17 -2.02
CA GLY A 201 -8.58 -18.97 -2.36
C GLY A 201 -7.34 -19.19 -3.24
N GLU A 202 -7.11 -20.42 -3.70
CA GLU A 202 -6.05 -20.75 -4.66
C GLU A 202 -6.38 -20.21 -6.06
N LEU A 203 -5.37 -19.79 -6.81
CA LEU A 203 -5.54 -19.36 -8.19
C LEU A 203 -5.68 -20.57 -9.12
N LEU A 204 -6.75 -20.60 -9.91
CA LEU A 204 -7.04 -21.69 -10.85
C LEU A 204 -6.47 -21.42 -12.25
N VAL A 205 -6.33 -20.13 -12.63
CA VAL A 205 -5.81 -19.69 -13.92
C VAL A 205 -4.27 -19.73 -13.89
N PRO A 206 -3.61 -20.55 -14.72
CA PRO A 206 -2.14 -20.72 -14.68
C PRO A 206 -1.37 -19.42 -14.88
N GLU A 207 -1.85 -18.52 -15.74
CA GLU A 207 -1.22 -17.25 -16.09
C GLU A 207 -1.21 -16.27 -14.91
N LEU A 208 -2.14 -16.44 -13.96
CA LEU A 208 -2.21 -15.63 -12.74
C LEU A 208 -1.36 -16.20 -11.61
N LYS A 209 -0.88 -17.45 -11.72
CA LYS A 209 -0.04 -18.05 -10.68
C LYS A 209 1.34 -17.40 -10.63
N ALA A 210 1.91 -17.38 -9.42
CA ALA A 210 3.29 -16.93 -9.26
C ALA A 210 4.28 -17.86 -9.97
N PRO A 211 5.37 -17.35 -10.53
CA PRO A 211 6.47 -18.19 -10.98
C PRO A 211 7.04 -19.00 -9.79
N PRO A 212 7.77 -20.10 -10.05
CA PRO A 212 8.40 -20.87 -8.98
C PRO A 212 9.27 -20.02 -8.09
N MET A 213 9.06 -20.10 -6.78
CA MET A 213 9.82 -19.36 -5.78
C MET A 213 11.26 -19.89 -5.73
N SER A 214 12.25 -19.00 -5.81
CA SER A 214 13.66 -19.39 -5.71
C SER A 214 14.03 -19.80 -4.29
N ASP A 215 15.09 -20.62 -4.17
CA ASP A 215 15.60 -21.05 -2.85
C ASP A 215 16.07 -19.86 -2.00
N ALA A 216 16.59 -18.81 -2.64
CA ALA A 216 16.99 -17.58 -1.95
C ALA A 216 15.80 -16.88 -1.30
N VAL A 217 14.67 -16.80 -1.99
CA VAL A 217 13.41 -16.23 -1.45
C VAL A 217 12.86 -17.13 -0.34
N ARG A 218 12.80 -18.45 -0.53
CA ARG A 218 12.36 -19.39 0.51
C ARG A 218 13.20 -19.25 1.77
N LYS A 219 14.51 -19.18 1.62
CA LYS A 219 15.43 -18.99 2.75
C LYS A 219 15.20 -17.66 3.46
N ALA A 220 14.95 -16.59 2.73
CA ALA A 220 14.65 -15.27 3.32
C ALA A 220 13.31 -15.21 4.04
N LEU A 221 12.36 -16.06 3.66
CA LEU A 221 11.03 -16.14 4.28
C LEU A 221 10.93 -17.16 5.43
N ALA A 222 11.94 -18.01 5.60
CA ALA A 222 11.87 -19.14 6.54
C ALA A 222 11.70 -18.76 8.00
N ASP A 223 12.18 -17.58 8.41
CA ASP A 223 12.07 -17.05 9.77
C ASP A 223 11.11 -15.85 9.88
N VAL A 224 10.35 -15.56 8.80
CA VAL A 224 9.36 -14.50 8.81
C VAL A 224 8.04 -15.00 9.40
N GLU A 225 7.67 -14.45 10.54
CA GLU A 225 6.38 -14.72 11.16
C GLU A 225 5.33 -13.73 10.64
N VAL A 226 4.18 -14.28 10.23
CA VAL A 226 3.01 -13.50 9.79
C VAL A 226 1.83 -13.88 10.68
N ASP A 227 1.66 -13.16 11.78
CA ASP A 227 0.63 -13.44 12.78
C ASP A 227 -0.18 -12.22 13.24
N GLY A 228 0.21 -11.02 12.82
CA GLY A 228 -0.45 -9.77 13.23
C GLY A 228 -0.33 -9.44 14.73
N GLY A 229 0.36 -10.25 15.54
CA GLY A 229 0.51 -10.12 16.99
C GLY A 229 -0.77 -10.44 17.76
N GLU A 230 -0.80 -10.16 19.08
CA GLU A 230 -1.92 -10.49 19.96
C GLU A 230 -3.28 -9.87 19.53
N LYS A 231 -3.26 -8.75 18.84
CA LYS A 231 -4.45 -8.01 18.39
C LYS A 231 -4.72 -8.14 16.89
N GLY A 232 -3.88 -8.90 16.19
CA GLY A 232 -4.04 -9.15 14.77
C GLY A 232 -5.16 -10.15 14.46
N PRO A 233 -5.54 -10.29 13.19
CA PRO A 233 -6.49 -11.30 12.79
C PRO A 233 -5.94 -12.70 13.00
N LYS A 234 -6.80 -13.64 13.35
CA LYS A 234 -6.45 -15.06 13.31
C LYS A 234 -6.33 -15.50 11.85
N ILE A 235 -5.26 -16.23 11.56
CA ILE A 235 -5.01 -16.75 10.23
C ILE A 235 -5.97 -17.90 9.94
N ASP A 236 -6.61 -17.86 8.76
CA ASP A 236 -7.37 -18.98 8.21
C ASP A 236 -6.38 -19.95 7.54
N GLU A 237 -5.92 -20.97 8.26
CA GLU A 237 -4.86 -21.90 7.79
C GLU A 237 -5.22 -22.63 6.49
N TRP A 238 -6.51 -22.86 6.29
CA TRP A 238 -7.08 -23.53 5.13
C TRP A 238 -7.19 -22.64 3.88
N TRP A 239 -6.91 -21.33 4.00
CA TRP A 239 -7.08 -20.36 2.93
C TRP A 239 -5.79 -20.08 2.16
N GLY A 240 -5.86 -19.98 0.84
CA GLY A 240 -4.77 -19.59 -0.06
C GLY A 240 -4.11 -20.79 -0.76
N GLU A 241 -3.01 -20.54 -1.44
CA GLU A 241 -2.25 -21.57 -2.17
C GLU A 241 -1.81 -22.68 -1.20
N PRO A 242 -2.05 -23.98 -1.57
CA PRO A 242 -1.65 -25.10 -0.74
C PRO A 242 -0.12 -25.19 -0.63
N ASP A 243 0.35 -25.93 0.38
CA ASP A 243 1.77 -26.29 0.57
C ASP A 243 2.73 -25.09 0.76
N LEU A 244 2.19 -23.88 1.00
CA LEU A 244 2.95 -22.69 1.29
C LEU A 244 2.77 -22.27 2.77
N THR A 245 3.87 -21.84 3.39
CA THR A 245 3.83 -21.20 4.72
C THR A 245 3.08 -19.86 4.66
N PRO A 246 2.59 -19.32 5.78
CA PRO A 246 1.96 -18.00 5.80
C PRO A 246 2.83 -16.90 5.18
N ALA A 247 4.15 -16.91 5.44
CA ALA A 247 5.07 -15.95 4.85
C ALA A 247 5.20 -16.12 3.32
N GLU A 248 5.27 -17.35 2.84
CA GLU A 248 5.31 -17.63 1.40
C GLU A 248 4.01 -17.24 0.69
N ARG A 249 2.85 -17.44 1.32
CA ARG A 249 1.55 -16.98 0.79
C ARG A 249 1.50 -15.45 0.67
N VAL A 250 1.98 -14.71 1.68
CA VAL A 250 1.91 -13.25 1.70
C VAL A 250 2.99 -12.59 0.85
N TYR A 251 4.21 -13.10 0.85
CA TYR A 251 5.34 -12.41 0.22
C TYR A 251 5.88 -13.09 -1.04
N GLY A 252 5.63 -14.36 -1.20
CA GLY A 252 6.20 -15.19 -2.27
C GLY A 252 5.18 -15.73 -3.29
N SER A 253 3.90 -15.37 -3.17
CA SER A 253 2.84 -15.86 -4.05
C SER A 253 1.94 -14.75 -4.57
N ASN A 254 1.21 -15.06 -5.65
CA ASN A 254 0.16 -14.20 -6.16
C ASN A 254 -1.16 -14.50 -5.46
N VAL A 255 -2.02 -13.50 -5.35
CA VAL A 255 -3.35 -13.65 -4.76
C VAL A 255 -4.34 -12.70 -5.42
N LEU A 256 -5.52 -13.20 -5.76
CA LEU A 256 -6.65 -12.40 -6.20
C LEU A 256 -7.60 -12.16 -5.03
N ASN A 257 -7.89 -10.90 -4.75
CA ASN A 257 -8.90 -10.50 -3.78
C ASN A 257 -10.11 -9.89 -4.49
N VAL A 258 -11.30 -10.30 -4.10
CA VAL A 258 -12.53 -9.59 -4.44
C VAL A 258 -12.79 -8.57 -3.35
N LEU A 259 -12.56 -7.30 -3.64
CA LEU A 259 -12.66 -6.21 -2.67
C LEU A 259 -14.12 -5.77 -2.44
N ALA A 260 -14.94 -5.87 -3.50
CA ALA A 260 -16.38 -5.65 -3.44
C ALA A 260 -17.06 -6.45 -4.55
N ILE A 261 -18.31 -6.86 -4.29
CA ILE A 261 -19.17 -7.51 -5.28
C ILE A 261 -20.60 -7.03 -5.07
N GLY A 262 -21.30 -6.75 -6.17
CA GLY A 262 -22.67 -6.26 -6.08
C GLY A 262 -23.50 -6.50 -7.34
N ALA A 263 -24.80 -6.68 -7.11
CA ALA A 263 -25.85 -6.71 -8.15
C ALA A 263 -27.16 -6.24 -7.51
N GLY A 264 -27.89 -5.39 -8.20
CA GLY A 264 -29.09 -4.77 -7.61
C GLY A 264 -28.74 -3.85 -6.43
N MET A 265 -29.62 -3.82 -5.42
CA MET A 265 -29.47 -3.03 -4.19
C MET A 265 -29.59 -3.95 -2.95
N PRO A 266 -28.50 -4.48 -2.40
CA PRO A 266 -28.58 -5.44 -1.28
C PRO A 266 -29.34 -4.92 -0.05
N GLY A 267 -29.25 -3.62 0.27
CA GLY A 267 -29.96 -2.99 1.39
C GLY A 267 -31.46 -2.75 1.13
N ARG A 268 -31.91 -2.85 -0.13
CA ARG A 268 -33.33 -2.67 -0.54
C ARG A 268 -33.63 -3.60 -1.72
N PRO A 269 -33.65 -4.92 -1.52
CA PRO A 269 -33.91 -5.86 -2.60
C PRO A 269 -35.31 -5.68 -3.17
N VAL A 270 -35.43 -5.83 -4.47
CA VAL A 270 -36.71 -5.81 -5.19
C VAL A 270 -36.90 -7.13 -5.93
N ASN A 271 -38.14 -7.48 -6.25
CA ASN A 271 -38.47 -8.71 -6.97
C ASN A 271 -38.13 -8.61 -8.49
N ALA A 272 -36.87 -8.29 -8.79
CA ALA A 272 -36.39 -8.11 -10.15
C ALA A 272 -35.02 -8.79 -10.37
N ILE A 273 -34.85 -9.37 -11.55
CA ILE A 273 -33.55 -9.81 -12.04
C ILE A 273 -32.74 -8.55 -12.36
N PRO A 274 -31.58 -8.32 -11.74
CA PRO A 274 -30.80 -7.13 -11.99
C PRO A 274 -30.25 -7.11 -13.43
N PRO A 275 -30.00 -5.93 -14.03
CA PRO A 275 -29.46 -5.82 -15.38
C PRO A 275 -27.95 -6.06 -15.43
N LYS A 276 -27.26 -5.81 -14.32
CA LYS A 276 -25.80 -5.76 -14.22
C LYS A 276 -25.31 -6.29 -12.88
N ALA A 277 -24.12 -6.87 -12.89
CA ALA A 277 -23.33 -7.21 -11.70
C ALA A 277 -21.89 -6.75 -11.92
N ILE A 278 -21.22 -6.40 -10.82
CA ILE A 278 -19.82 -5.96 -10.83
C ILE A 278 -19.05 -6.54 -9.64
N ALA A 279 -17.81 -6.92 -9.86
CA ALA A 279 -16.86 -7.23 -8.82
C ALA A 279 -15.59 -6.38 -9.01
N ASN A 280 -15.19 -5.67 -7.95
CA ASN A 280 -13.93 -4.94 -7.93
C ASN A 280 -12.86 -5.88 -7.40
N CYS A 281 -11.86 -6.16 -8.20
CA CYS A 281 -10.83 -7.16 -7.93
C CYS A 281 -9.46 -6.52 -7.81
N GLN A 282 -8.58 -7.15 -7.02
CA GLN A 282 -7.19 -6.78 -6.92
C GLN A 282 -6.33 -8.03 -7.01
N LEU A 283 -5.45 -8.07 -8.01
CA LEU A 283 -4.37 -9.05 -8.08
C LEU A 283 -3.13 -8.48 -7.40
N ARG A 284 -2.67 -9.13 -6.33
CA ARG A 284 -1.33 -8.92 -5.78
C ARG A 284 -0.39 -9.93 -6.41
N PHE A 285 0.74 -9.48 -6.96
CA PHE A 285 1.64 -10.34 -7.72
C PHE A 285 3.12 -10.12 -7.38
N VAL A 286 3.91 -11.18 -7.46
CA VAL A 286 5.36 -11.15 -7.25
C VAL A 286 6.10 -10.82 -8.53
N ALA A 287 7.38 -10.42 -8.39
CA ALA A 287 8.27 -10.20 -9.53
C ALA A 287 8.36 -11.46 -10.42
N GLY A 288 8.36 -11.26 -11.72
CA GLY A 288 8.38 -12.33 -12.71
C GLY A 288 7.01 -12.82 -13.17
N THR A 289 5.92 -12.34 -12.58
CA THR A 289 4.58 -12.56 -13.10
C THR A 289 4.37 -11.72 -14.36
N ASP A 290 3.93 -12.34 -15.45
CA ASP A 290 3.56 -11.62 -16.67
C ASP A 290 2.16 -11.04 -16.52
N ILE A 291 2.09 -9.74 -16.22
CA ILE A 291 0.81 -9.03 -16.05
C ILE A 291 0.15 -8.61 -17.36
N ASN A 292 0.77 -8.89 -18.50
CA ASN A 292 0.23 -8.59 -19.83
C ASN A 292 -0.24 -9.86 -20.56
N ALA A 293 -0.13 -11.01 -19.95
CA ALA A 293 -0.55 -12.29 -20.49
C ALA A 293 -2.08 -12.44 -20.62
#